data_65aaf6c2236f39c7c1b79aceb40dec8f
#
_entry.id   65aaf6c2236f39c7c1b79aceb40dec8f
#
_cell.length_a   1.000
_cell.length_b   1.000
_cell.length_c   1.000
_cell.angle_alpha   90.00
_cell.angle_beta   90.00
_cell.angle_gamma   90.00
#
_symmetry.space_group_name_H-M   'P 1'
#
loop_
_entity.id
_entity.type
_entity.pdbx_description
1 polymer ?
#
loop_
_entity_poly.entity_id
_entity_poly.type
_entity_poly.pdbx_seq_one_letter_code
_entity_poly.pdbx_strand_id
1 'polypeptide(L)'
;MDSIRHIFRIGHGPSSSHTMGPMRAAEMFLKKNPSAARFEVTLYGSLAATGKGHMTDAVILGVLSPVTKTDIIWKPKEFLAFHPNGMLFEAFDANGNKQDSWTIYSIGGGTLANETYNEKTDTEVYPMHNIRDIQAWCEKSGYSYWEYVEQCEGSGIWDYLAEVWEVMQEAVRRGLEAEGILPGGLGIRRKASDYMIRARGYGSSIKSRGLVYAYALAVSEENACGGKIVTAPTCGSCGVMPAVLYHLKETREFRDSRILRALATAGLFGNVVKTNASISGAEVGCQGEVGVACAMAAAAASQLFGGTPAQIEYAAEMGLEHHLGLTCDPVCGLVQIPCIERNAFAAARALDANTFSNFSDGRHRVSFDQVVEVMRQTGNDLPSLYKETAEGGLAIKYDAHQ
;
A
#
# COMPACT_ATOMS: atom_id res chain seq x y z
N MET A 1 1.64 10.63 15.79
CA MET A 1 1.22 9.85 14.59
C MET A 1 0.28 8.72 15.00
N ASP A 2 -0.51 8.19 14.06
CA ASP A 2 -1.38 7.03 14.27
C ASP A 2 -0.60 5.73 14.55
N SER A 3 -1.30 4.63 14.86
CA SER A 3 -0.70 3.29 14.96
C SER A 3 -0.19 2.78 13.61
N ILE A 4 0.93 2.03 13.61
CA ILE A 4 1.44 1.33 12.41
C ILE A 4 0.49 0.22 11.91
N ARG A 5 -0.52 -0.16 12.67
CA ARG A 5 -1.61 -1.03 12.21
C ARG A 5 -2.34 -0.45 11.00
N HIS A 6 -2.30 0.87 10.83
CA HIS A 6 -2.89 1.56 9.68
C HIS A 6 -2.01 1.53 8.43
N ILE A 7 -0.74 1.15 8.57
CA ILE A 7 0.18 0.88 7.45
C ILE A 7 0.03 -0.57 6.99
N PHE A 8 -0.07 -1.50 7.93
CA PHE A 8 -0.26 -2.93 7.66
C PHE A 8 -1.72 -3.32 7.89
N ARG A 9 -2.56 -3.27 6.88
CA ARG A 9 -3.94 -3.73 6.96
C ARG A 9 -4.10 -5.04 6.21
N ILE A 10 -4.66 -6.03 6.88
CA ILE A 10 -5.05 -7.30 6.28
C ILE A 10 -6.38 -7.09 5.55
N GLY A 11 -6.44 -7.51 4.29
CA GLY A 11 -7.66 -7.35 3.48
C GLY A 11 -7.53 -7.96 2.10
N HIS A 12 -8.49 -7.64 1.24
CA HIS A 12 -8.55 -8.14 -0.12
C HIS A 12 -8.21 -7.03 -1.12
N GLY A 13 -7.40 -7.37 -2.15
CA GLY A 13 -7.09 -6.47 -3.25
C GLY A 13 -8.27 -6.22 -4.18
N PRO A 14 -8.04 -5.51 -5.29
CA PRO A 14 -6.73 -5.06 -5.77
C PRO A 14 -6.26 -3.70 -5.22
N SER A 15 -7.12 -2.86 -4.64
CA SER A 15 -6.76 -1.51 -4.18
C SER A 15 -7.20 -1.23 -2.75
N SER A 16 -6.33 -0.61 -1.95
CA SER A 16 -6.70 -0.17 -0.61
C SER A 16 -7.68 1.00 -0.63
N SER A 17 -7.46 1.99 -1.51
CA SER A 17 -8.31 3.17 -1.62
C SER A 17 -9.58 2.93 -2.44
N HIS A 18 -9.52 2.09 -3.48
CA HIS A 18 -10.65 1.88 -4.41
C HIS A 18 -11.45 0.59 -4.15
N THR A 19 -10.93 -0.33 -3.33
CA THR A 19 -11.61 -1.59 -2.98
C THR A 19 -11.90 -1.67 -1.47
N MET A 20 -10.85 -1.68 -0.62
CA MET A 20 -11.00 -1.85 0.83
C MET A 20 -11.75 -0.68 1.49
N GLY A 21 -11.40 0.56 1.14
CA GLY A 21 -12.07 1.77 1.65
C GLY A 21 -13.56 1.79 1.29
N PRO A 22 -13.96 1.70 0.01
CA PRO A 22 -15.35 1.63 -0.39
C PRO A 22 -16.16 0.48 0.21
N MET A 23 -15.58 -0.72 0.35
CA MET A 23 -16.22 -1.85 1.02
C MET A 23 -16.55 -1.51 2.48
N ARG A 24 -15.57 -0.99 3.22
CA ARG A 24 -15.77 -0.58 4.62
C ARG A 24 -16.78 0.56 4.78
N ALA A 25 -16.80 1.53 3.84
CA ALA A 25 -17.78 2.59 3.83
C ALA A 25 -19.20 2.03 3.63
N ALA A 26 -19.36 1.08 2.70
CA ALA A 26 -20.63 0.41 2.47
C ALA A 26 -21.10 -0.39 3.71
N GLU A 27 -20.20 -1.13 4.37
CA GLU A 27 -20.50 -1.86 5.63
C GLU A 27 -20.97 -0.91 6.74
N MET A 28 -20.27 0.22 6.92
CA MET A 28 -20.63 1.22 7.92
C MET A 28 -22.00 1.86 7.62
N PHE A 29 -22.25 2.19 6.36
CA PHE A 29 -23.50 2.81 5.94
C PHE A 29 -24.69 1.82 6.05
N LEU A 30 -24.49 0.56 5.69
CA LEU A 30 -25.48 -0.51 5.88
C LEU A 30 -25.82 -0.70 7.35
N LYS A 31 -24.82 -0.75 8.23
CA LYS A 31 -25.02 -0.89 9.67
C LYS A 31 -25.88 0.25 10.26
N LYS A 32 -25.73 1.46 9.70
CA LYS A 32 -26.52 2.62 10.11
C LYS A 32 -27.94 2.59 9.53
N ASN A 33 -28.12 2.00 8.35
CA ASN A 33 -29.38 2.00 7.57
C ASN A 33 -29.87 0.58 7.23
N PRO A 34 -30.07 -0.32 8.21
CA PRO A 34 -30.37 -1.74 7.95
C PRO A 34 -31.76 -1.98 7.35
N SER A 35 -32.67 -1.01 7.42
CA SER A 35 -34.05 -1.09 6.93
C SER A 35 -34.32 -0.27 5.66
N ALA A 36 -33.28 0.24 5.01
CA ALA A 36 -33.44 0.97 3.76
C ALA A 36 -34.09 0.09 2.66
N ALA A 37 -35.02 0.65 1.91
CA ALA A 37 -35.65 -0.06 0.79
C ALA A 37 -34.84 0.03 -0.52
N ARG A 38 -33.94 0.99 -0.63
CA ARG A 38 -33.00 1.16 -1.76
C ARG A 38 -31.77 1.96 -1.33
N PHE A 39 -30.64 1.61 -1.90
CA PHE A 39 -29.41 2.41 -1.81
C PHE A 39 -29.04 3.01 -3.17
N GLU A 40 -28.43 4.19 -3.13
CA GLU A 40 -27.78 4.81 -4.27
C GLU A 40 -26.38 5.26 -3.85
N VAL A 41 -25.36 4.92 -4.63
CA VAL A 41 -23.97 5.30 -4.32
C VAL A 41 -23.38 6.02 -5.51
N THR A 42 -23.02 7.28 -5.32
CA THR A 42 -22.32 8.08 -6.33
C THR A 42 -20.83 8.05 -6.06
N LEU A 43 -20.04 7.68 -7.06
CA LEU A 43 -18.59 7.67 -7.05
C LEU A 43 -18.05 8.87 -7.82
N TYR A 44 -17.03 9.54 -7.28
CA TYR A 44 -16.46 10.77 -7.83
C TYR A 44 -14.98 10.62 -8.18
N GLY A 45 -14.48 11.46 -9.08
CA GLY A 45 -13.06 11.64 -9.40
C GLY A 45 -12.34 10.35 -9.71
N SER A 46 -11.23 10.09 -9.05
CA SER A 46 -10.40 8.89 -9.27
C SER A 46 -11.14 7.58 -8.98
N LEU A 47 -12.00 7.54 -7.94
CA LEU A 47 -12.84 6.37 -7.65
C LEU A 47 -13.76 6.00 -8.81
N ALA A 48 -14.30 6.99 -9.51
CA ALA A 48 -15.15 6.74 -10.67
C ALA A 48 -14.32 6.44 -11.94
N ALA A 49 -13.18 7.11 -12.13
CA ALA A 49 -12.36 6.97 -13.32
C ALA A 49 -11.74 5.57 -13.45
N THR A 50 -11.27 4.99 -12.35
CA THR A 50 -10.59 3.69 -12.33
C THR A 50 -11.36 2.59 -11.59
N GLY A 51 -12.51 2.93 -11.02
CA GLY A 51 -13.24 2.07 -10.09
C GLY A 51 -13.67 0.72 -10.63
N LYS A 52 -14.02 0.61 -11.91
CA LYS A 52 -14.34 -0.69 -12.54
C LYS A 52 -13.13 -1.63 -12.54
N GLY A 53 -11.95 -1.11 -12.87
CA GLY A 53 -10.69 -1.86 -12.85
C GLY A 53 -10.26 -2.25 -11.43
N HIS A 54 -10.65 -1.46 -10.45
CA HIS A 54 -10.39 -1.69 -9.03
C HIS A 54 -11.52 -2.43 -8.30
N MET A 55 -12.55 -2.91 -9.01
CA MET A 55 -13.68 -3.63 -8.44
C MET A 55 -14.48 -2.81 -7.39
N THR A 56 -14.46 -1.48 -7.48
CA THR A 56 -15.13 -0.59 -6.51
C THR A 56 -16.63 -0.84 -6.44
N ASP A 57 -17.29 -0.95 -7.59
CA ASP A 57 -18.70 -1.30 -7.68
C ASP A 57 -18.97 -2.71 -7.15
N ALA A 58 -18.15 -3.68 -7.52
CA ALA A 58 -18.33 -5.08 -7.11
C ALA A 58 -18.32 -5.23 -5.59
N VAL A 59 -17.40 -4.55 -4.88
CA VAL A 59 -17.34 -4.64 -3.41
C VAL A 59 -18.48 -3.88 -2.73
N ILE A 60 -18.89 -2.71 -3.24
CA ILE A 60 -20.03 -1.97 -2.72
C ILE A 60 -21.34 -2.78 -2.92
N LEU A 61 -21.56 -3.28 -4.14
CA LEU A 61 -22.70 -4.13 -4.46
C LEU A 61 -22.69 -5.43 -3.66
N GLY A 62 -21.52 -6.03 -3.45
CA GLY A 62 -21.36 -7.23 -2.63
C GLY A 62 -21.83 -7.05 -1.18
N VAL A 63 -21.69 -5.84 -0.63
CA VAL A 63 -22.16 -5.50 0.73
C VAL A 63 -23.65 -5.12 0.75
N LEU A 64 -24.08 -4.24 -0.15
CA LEU A 64 -25.40 -3.61 -0.08
C LEU A 64 -26.49 -4.38 -0.82
N SER A 65 -26.21 -4.98 -2.00
CA SER A 65 -27.22 -5.63 -2.84
C SER A 65 -27.81 -6.91 -2.26
N PRO A 66 -27.15 -7.69 -1.39
CA PRO A 66 -27.80 -8.80 -0.69
C PRO A 66 -28.95 -8.36 0.23
N VAL A 67 -28.97 -7.09 0.65
CA VAL A 67 -30.00 -6.54 1.55
C VAL A 67 -31.13 -5.90 0.74
N THR A 68 -30.78 -5.03 -0.20
CA THR A 68 -31.80 -4.35 -1.05
C THR A 68 -31.18 -3.84 -2.35
N LYS A 69 -32.07 -3.39 -3.29
CA LYS A 69 -31.62 -2.82 -4.56
C LYS A 69 -30.62 -1.68 -4.34
N THR A 70 -29.48 -1.76 -5.02
CA THR A 70 -28.40 -0.77 -4.96
C THR A 70 -28.01 -0.33 -6.37
N ASP A 71 -28.00 0.97 -6.60
CA ASP A 71 -27.61 1.59 -7.87
C ASP A 71 -26.26 2.34 -7.69
N ILE A 72 -25.34 2.22 -8.67
CA ILE A 72 -24.05 2.94 -8.67
C ILE A 72 -24.08 4.00 -9.76
N ILE A 73 -23.75 5.25 -9.38
CA ILE A 73 -23.63 6.41 -10.27
C ILE A 73 -22.15 6.78 -10.41
N TRP A 74 -21.67 6.93 -11.64
CA TRP A 74 -20.29 7.22 -11.95
C TRP A 74 -20.10 8.67 -12.41
N LYS A 75 -19.27 9.42 -11.70
CA LYS A 75 -18.93 10.83 -12.00
C LYS A 75 -17.42 11.06 -12.07
N PRO A 76 -16.73 10.51 -13.09
CA PRO A 76 -15.26 10.53 -13.17
C PRO A 76 -14.67 11.94 -13.38
N LYS A 77 -15.46 12.89 -13.89
CA LYS A 77 -15.01 14.27 -14.16
C LYS A 77 -15.41 15.26 -13.06
N GLU A 78 -16.14 14.81 -12.05
CA GLU A 78 -16.51 15.61 -10.88
C GLU A 78 -15.57 15.29 -9.71
N PHE A 79 -14.86 16.28 -9.21
CA PHE A 79 -13.96 16.16 -8.05
C PHE A 79 -14.56 16.93 -6.88
N LEU A 80 -14.67 16.27 -5.74
CA LEU A 80 -15.04 16.92 -4.49
C LEU A 80 -13.82 17.57 -3.84
N ALA A 81 -14.04 18.67 -3.13
CA ALA A 81 -12.94 19.53 -2.64
C ALA A 81 -12.02 18.86 -1.61
N PHE A 82 -12.55 17.94 -0.80
CA PHE A 82 -11.81 17.34 0.30
C PHE A 82 -10.75 16.33 -0.16
N HIS A 83 -11.11 15.43 -1.12
CA HIS A 83 -10.18 14.41 -1.63
C HIS A 83 -10.67 13.85 -2.98
N PRO A 84 -9.76 13.43 -3.91
CA PRO A 84 -10.13 12.87 -5.21
C PRO A 84 -10.99 11.58 -5.16
N ASN A 85 -10.91 10.82 -4.05
CA ASN A 85 -11.64 9.55 -3.89
C ASN A 85 -12.93 9.74 -3.08
N GLY A 86 -13.86 10.54 -3.61
CA GLY A 86 -15.14 10.82 -2.96
C GLY A 86 -16.21 9.79 -3.26
N MET A 87 -17.07 9.50 -2.26
CA MET A 87 -18.26 8.66 -2.34
C MET A 87 -19.42 9.35 -1.64
N LEU A 88 -20.60 9.32 -2.26
CA LEU A 88 -21.86 9.72 -1.64
C LEU A 88 -22.77 8.51 -1.54
N PHE A 89 -23.11 8.11 -0.33
CA PHE A 89 -24.07 7.06 -0.03
C PHE A 89 -25.42 7.69 0.32
N GLU A 90 -26.51 7.18 -0.26
CA GLU A 90 -27.87 7.62 0.01
C GLU A 90 -28.78 6.41 0.27
N ALA A 91 -29.62 6.50 1.30
CA ALA A 91 -30.61 5.49 1.67
C ALA A 91 -32.02 6.05 1.48
N PHE A 92 -32.91 5.23 0.92
CA PHE A 92 -34.28 5.60 0.62
C PHE A 92 -35.27 4.65 1.29
N ASP A 93 -36.44 5.17 1.66
CA ASP A 93 -37.57 4.37 2.16
C ASP A 93 -38.37 3.68 1.01
N ALA A 94 -39.38 2.92 1.38
CA ALA A 94 -40.27 2.24 0.42
C ALA A 94 -41.10 3.21 -0.46
N ASN A 95 -41.27 4.46 -0.05
CA ASN A 95 -41.96 5.51 -0.80
C ASN A 95 -41.01 6.30 -1.71
N GLY A 96 -39.70 6.00 -1.68
CA GLY A 96 -38.71 6.70 -2.45
C GLY A 96 -38.18 7.99 -1.81
N ASN A 97 -38.53 8.29 -0.55
CA ASN A 97 -37.99 9.44 0.16
C ASN A 97 -36.56 9.14 0.71
N LYS A 98 -35.66 10.09 0.58
CA LYS A 98 -34.32 10.00 1.13
C LYS A 98 -34.37 10.04 2.65
N GLN A 99 -33.85 9.00 3.30
CA GLN A 99 -33.79 8.85 4.76
C GLN A 99 -32.45 9.29 5.34
N ASP A 100 -31.35 8.96 4.66
CA ASP A 100 -29.99 9.28 5.10
C ASP A 100 -29.10 9.57 3.90
N SER A 101 -28.06 10.36 4.14
CA SER A 101 -27.05 10.73 3.16
C SER A 101 -25.69 10.90 3.84
N TRP A 102 -24.64 10.29 3.27
CA TRP A 102 -23.31 10.35 3.83
C TRP A 102 -22.25 10.49 2.76
N THR A 103 -21.55 11.65 2.77
CA THR A 103 -20.36 11.85 1.95
C THR A 103 -19.14 11.43 2.73
N ILE A 104 -18.32 10.56 2.12
CA ILE A 104 -17.10 10.02 2.73
C ILE A 104 -16.02 9.87 1.67
N TYR A 105 -14.74 9.91 2.07
CA TYR A 105 -13.60 9.83 1.20
C TYR A 105 -12.67 8.70 1.64
N SER A 106 -12.08 8.00 0.66
CA SER A 106 -11.02 7.03 0.90
C SER A 106 -9.67 7.70 0.72
N ILE A 107 -9.01 8.07 1.83
CA ILE A 107 -7.83 8.95 1.89
C ILE A 107 -6.48 8.22 1.84
N GLY A 108 -6.44 7.02 1.27
CA GLY A 108 -5.23 6.21 1.16
C GLY A 108 -5.15 5.09 2.19
N GLY A 109 -4.51 3.99 1.83
CA GLY A 109 -4.41 2.80 2.68
C GLY A 109 -5.76 2.19 3.13
N GLY A 110 -6.88 2.58 2.51
CA GLY A 110 -8.24 2.20 2.90
C GLY A 110 -8.79 2.95 4.12
N THR A 111 -8.17 4.07 4.52
CA THR A 111 -8.66 4.95 5.60
C THR A 111 -9.82 5.80 5.11
N LEU A 112 -10.83 6.00 5.95
CA LEU A 112 -12.01 6.80 5.64
C LEU A 112 -11.98 8.13 6.41
N ALA A 113 -12.37 9.24 5.75
CA ALA A 113 -12.50 10.56 6.37
C ALA A 113 -13.50 11.44 5.64
N ASN A 114 -14.05 12.46 6.33
CA ASN A 114 -14.71 13.63 5.78
C ASN A 114 -14.51 14.82 6.74
N GLU A 115 -15.22 15.94 6.52
CA GLU A 115 -15.07 17.15 7.34
C GLU A 115 -15.41 16.94 8.83
N THR A 116 -16.28 15.96 9.14
CA THR A 116 -16.77 15.70 10.50
C THR A 116 -16.32 14.33 11.05
N TYR A 117 -15.86 13.44 10.19
CA TYR A 117 -15.42 12.10 10.52
C TYR A 117 -13.99 11.89 10.02
N ASN A 118 -13.11 11.54 10.90
CA ASN A 118 -11.78 11.10 10.55
C ASN A 118 -11.52 9.79 11.31
N GLU A 119 -11.25 8.71 10.57
CA GLU A 119 -10.89 7.42 11.15
C GLU A 119 -9.53 7.48 11.90
N LYS A 120 -8.81 8.58 11.78
CA LYS A 120 -7.68 8.86 12.67
C LYS A 120 -8.22 8.79 14.10
N THR A 121 -7.79 7.77 14.81
CA THR A 121 -8.13 7.58 16.22
C THR A 121 -7.77 8.85 16.98
N ASP A 122 -8.65 9.29 17.90
CA ASP A 122 -8.42 10.46 18.78
C ASP A 122 -7.19 10.31 19.71
N THR A 123 -6.50 9.20 19.63
CA THR A 123 -5.30 8.89 20.41
C THR A 123 -4.08 8.92 19.52
N GLU A 124 -3.28 9.95 19.67
CA GLU A 124 -1.94 10.00 19.11
C GLU A 124 -1.07 8.92 19.76
N VAL A 125 -0.65 7.91 18.95
CA VAL A 125 0.16 6.78 19.44
C VAL A 125 1.64 7.16 19.51
N TYR A 126 2.13 7.91 18.52
CA TYR A 126 3.53 8.32 18.44
C TYR A 126 3.66 9.84 18.62
N PRO A 127 4.36 10.29 19.69
CA PRO A 127 4.53 11.72 19.97
C PRO A 127 5.53 12.42 19.03
N MET A 128 6.45 11.68 18.41
CA MET A 128 7.40 12.22 17.43
C MET A 128 6.88 11.94 16.01
N HIS A 129 7.09 12.89 15.08
CA HIS A 129 6.49 12.86 13.75
C HIS A 129 7.52 12.78 12.61
N ASN A 130 8.82 12.76 12.92
CA ASN A 130 9.89 12.71 11.93
C ASN A 130 10.99 11.74 12.39
N ILE A 131 11.73 11.21 11.42
CA ILE A 131 12.77 10.21 11.70
C ILE A 131 13.96 10.82 12.42
N ARG A 132 14.31 12.07 12.15
CA ARG A 132 15.44 12.74 12.81
C ARG A 132 15.29 12.78 14.33
N ASP A 133 14.09 13.14 14.83
CA ASP A 133 13.86 13.24 16.28
C ASP A 133 13.80 11.84 16.90
N ILE A 134 13.21 10.86 16.21
CA ILE A 134 13.15 9.45 16.64
C ILE A 134 14.57 8.87 16.66
N GLN A 135 15.39 9.14 15.64
CA GLN A 135 16.81 8.69 15.60
C GLN A 135 17.61 9.28 16.76
N ALA A 136 17.48 10.59 17.01
CA ALA A 136 18.15 11.23 18.14
C ALA A 136 17.73 10.63 19.49
N TRP A 137 16.44 10.26 19.61
CA TRP A 137 15.94 9.54 20.79
C TRP A 137 16.57 8.14 20.90
N CYS A 138 16.65 7.38 19.79
CA CYS A 138 17.29 6.06 19.76
C CYS A 138 18.78 6.15 20.17
N GLU A 139 19.51 7.09 19.60
CA GLU A 139 20.93 7.30 19.92
C GLU A 139 21.16 7.67 21.39
N LYS A 140 20.30 8.53 21.94
CA LYS A 140 20.39 8.94 23.35
C LYS A 140 20.01 7.82 24.35
N SER A 141 19.03 7.01 24.00
CA SER A 141 18.52 5.93 24.87
C SER A 141 19.27 4.61 24.71
N GLY A 142 20.02 4.43 23.63
CA GLY A 142 20.65 3.17 23.24
C GLY A 142 19.65 2.16 22.65
N TYR A 143 18.45 2.61 22.29
CA TYR A 143 17.41 1.78 21.69
C TYR A 143 17.46 1.86 20.15
N SER A 144 16.75 0.91 19.51
CA SER A 144 16.51 0.87 18.08
C SER A 144 15.08 1.33 17.73
N TYR A 145 14.79 1.51 16.44
CA TYR A 145 13.47 1.95 15.99
C TYR A 145 12.33 1.01 16.40
N TRP A 146 12.55 -0.31 16.38
CA TRP A 146 11.51 -1.26 16.79
C TRP A 146 11.21 -1.19 18.30
N GLU A 147 12.18 -0.83 19.15
CA GLU A 147 11.97 -0.62 20.59
C GLU A 147 11.20 0.67 20.84
N TYR A 148 11.41 1.71 20.03
CA TYR A 148 10.58 2.91 20.05
C TYR A 148 9.12 2.59 19.67
N VAL A 149 8.92 1.75 18.64
CA VAL A 149 7.58 1.26 18.27
C VAL A 149 6.94 0.51 19.44
N GLU A 150 7.63 -0.43 20.07
CA GLU A 150 7.12 -1.18 21.21
C GLU A 150 6.70 -0.27 22.37
N GLN A 151 7.50 0.78 22.67
CA GLN A 151 7.14 1.74 23.70
C GLN A 151 5.88 2.53 23.39
N CYS A 152 5.66 2.88 22.14
CA CYS A 152 4.48 3.66 21.70
C CYS A 152 3.23 2.79 21.56
N GLU A 153 3.34 1.61 20.95
CA GLU A 153 2.20 0.72 20.63
C GLU A 153 1.83 -0.23 21.77
N GLY A 154 2.75 -0.47 22.71
CA GLY A 154 2.65 -1.51 23.72
C GLY A 154 2.87 -2.93 23.17
N SER A 155 2.88 -3.93 24.08
CA SER A 155 3.20 -5.32 23.73
C SER A 155 2.21 -5.99 22.76
N GLY A 156 0.96 -5.53 22.70
CA GLY A 156 -0.07 -6.06 21.80
C GLY A 156 0.21 -5.83 20.31
N ILE A 157 1.24 -5.07 19.96
CA ILE A 157 1.66 -4.91 18.57
C ILE A 157 2.29 -6.19 18.00
N TRP A 158 2.94 -6.98 18.84
CA TRP A 158 3.64 -8.20 18.40
C TRP A 158 2.70 -9.27 17.89
N ASP A 159 1.55 -9.47 18.56
CA ASP A 159 0.52 -10.41 18.11
C ASP A 159 -0.04 -9.99 16.74
N TYR A 160 -0.29 -8.69 16.58
CA TYR A 160 -0.75 -8.14 15.31
C TYR A 160 0.28 -8.30 14.18
N LEU A 161 1.54 -7.99 14.44
CA LEU A 161 2.61 -8.15 13.45
C LEU A 161 2.88 -9.62 13.13
N ALA A 162 2.64 -10.54 14.08
CA ALA A 162 2.70 -11.98 13.83
C ALA A 162 1.60 -12.42 12.84
N GLU A 163 0.36 -11.94 13.02
CA GLU A 163 -0.74 -12.17 12.07
C GLU A 163 -0.43 -11.57 10.69
N VAL A 164 0.07 -10.32 10.66
CA VAL A 164 0.52 -9.65 9.44
C VAL A 164 1.55 -10.50 8.69
N TRP A 165 2.55 -11.00 9.42
CA TRP A 165 3.62 -11.81 8.84
C TRP A 165 3.10 -13.14 8.29
N GLU A 166 2.21 -13.82 9.00
CA GLU A 166 1.61 -15.07 8.51
C GLU A 166 0.82 -14.84 7.21
N VAL A 167 -0.02 -13.80 7.15
CA VAL A 167 -0.76 -13.47 5.92
C VAL A 167 0.17 -13.11 4.76
N MET A 168 1.28 -12.41 5.02
CA MET A 168 2.29 -12.12 4.00
C MET A 168 2.93 -13.40 3.44
N GLN A 169 3.30 -14.35 4.31
CA GLN A 169 3.86 -15.63 3.90
C GLN A 169 2.85 -16.48 3.10
N GLU A 170 1.61 -16.53 3.54
CA GLU A 170 0.52 -17.21 2.84
C GLU A 170 0.29 -16.64 1.44
N ALA A 171 0.29 -15.30 1.31
CA ALA A 171 0.14 -14.65 0.00
C ALA A 171 1.27 -15.00 -0.96
N VAL A 172 2.52 -15.06 -0.48
CA VAL A 172 3.67 -15.55 -1.29
C VAL A 172 3.43 -16.98 -1.74
N ARG A 173 3.09 -17.90 -0.81
CA ARG A 173 2.91 -19.33 -1.12
C ARG A 173 1.79 -19.53 -2.14
N ARG A 174 0.61 -18.96 -1.91
CA ARG A 174 -0.52 -19.06 -2.85
C ARG A 174 -0.19 -18.50 -4.23
N GLY A 175 0.46 -17.34 -4.29
CA GLY A 175 0.81 -16.71 -5.56
C GLY A 175 1.86 -17.48 -6.36
N LEU A 176 2.78 -18.22 -5.69
CA LEU A 176 3.76 -19.07 -6.36
C LEU A 176 3.13 -20.35 -6.94
N GLU A 177 2.03 -20.82 -6.37
CA GLU A 177 1.32 -22.02 -6.82
C GLU A 177 0.25 -21.70 -7.87
N ALA A 178 -0.20 -20.45 -7.92
CA ALA A 178 -1.29 -20.02 -8.79
C ALA A 178 -0.82 -19.79 -10.23
N GLU A 179 -1.58 -20.31 -11.18
CA GLU A 179 -1.36 -20.17 -12.62
C GLU A 179 -2.56 -19.50 -13.31
N GLY A 180 -2.45 -19.25 -14.61
CA GLY A 180 -3.53 -18.74 -15.44
C GLY A 180 -3.39 -17.28 -15.83
N ILE A 181 -4.51 -16.63 -16.13
CA ILE A 181 -4.60 -15.25 -16.63
C ILE A 181 -5.21 -14.36 -15.54
N LEU A 182 -4.64 -13.17 -15.34
CA LEU A 182 -5.17 -12.17 -14.42
C LEU A 182 -6.51 -11.62 -14.91
N PRO A 183 -7.44 -11.28 -14.01
CA PRO A 183 -8.75 -10.72 -14.38
C PRO A 183 -8.61 -9.32 -15.00
N GLY A 184 -9.66 -8.82 -15.68
CA GLY A 184 -9.74 -7.44 -16.17
C GLY A 184 -9.45 -7.26 -17.66
N GLY A 185 -9.18 -8.33 -18.41
CA GLY A 185 -9.17 -8.31 -19.89
C GLY A 185 -7.83 -7.93 -20.54
N LEU A 186 -6.75 -7.65 -19.78
CA LEU A 186 -5.43 -7.37 -20.37
C LEU A 186 -4.71 -8.63 -20.88
N GLY A 187 -5.22 -9.82 -20.60
CA GLY A 187 -4.62 -11.09 -21.03
C GLY A 187 -3.28 -11.43 -20.37
N ILE A 188 -2.93 -10.77 -19.28
CA ILE A 188 -1.65 -10.97 -18.59
C ILE A 188 -1.65 -12.32 -17.88
N ARG A 189 -0.68 -13.16 -18.21
CA ARG A 189 -0.45 -14.41 -17.52
C ARG A 189 0.28 -14.21 -16.20
N ARG A 190 -0.07 -14.99 -15.18
CA ARG A 190 0.73 -15.11 -13.96
C ARG A 190 2.14 -15.59 -14.30
N LYS A 191 3.15 -14.96 -13.71
CA LYS A 191 4.58 -15.17 -13.99
C LYS A 191 5.37 -15.69 -12.80
N ALA A 192 4.81 -15.59 -11.58
CA ALA A 192 5.53 -15.87 -10.34
C ALA A 192 6.14 -17.27 -10.31
N SER A 193 5.36 -18.30 -10.65
CA SER A 193 5.81 -19.68 -10.71
C SER A 193 6.96 -19.87 -11.73
N ASP A 194 6.81 -19.33 -12.93
CA ASP A 194 7.84 -19.39 -13.98
C ASP A 194 9.15 -18.73 -13.54
N TYR A 195 9.06 -17.56 -12.89
CA TYR A 195 10.24 -16.86 -12.35
C TYR A 195 10.93 -17.66 -11.25
N MET A 196 10.16 -18.29 -10.35
CA MET A 196 10.70 -19.17 -9.32
C MET A 196 11.46 -20.35 -9.93
N ILE A 197 10.87 -21.04 -10.92
CA ILE A 197 11.49 -22.20 -11.59
C ILE A 197 12.79 -21.78 -12.28
N ARG A 198 12.75 -20.70 -13.07
CA ARG A 198 13.93 -20.20 -13.79
C ARG A 198 15.02 -19.72 -12.84
N ALA A 199 14.67 -18.99 -11.77
CA ALA A 199 15.64 -18.49 -10.78
C ALA A 199 16.45 -19.63 -10.15
N ARG A 200 15.84 -20.78 -9.90
CA ARG A 200 16.52 -21.97 -9.33
C ARG A 200 17.61 -22.55 -10.22
N GLY A 201 17.55 -22.30 -11.53
CA GLY A 201 18.55 -22.76 -12.51
C GLY A 201 19.80 -21.89 -12.61
N TYR A 202 19.81 -20.69 -11.99
CA TYR A 202 20.94 -19.76 -12.06
C TYR A 202 21.90 -19.86 -10.88
N GLY A 203 23.10 -19.31 -11.04
CA GLY A 203 24.08 -19.15 -9.96
C GLY A 203 23.61 -18.15 -8.88
N SER A 204 24.29 -18.14 -7.73
CA SER A 204 23.81 -17.53 -6.47
C SER A 204 23.29 -16.10 -6.57
N SER A 205 23.99 -15.19 -7.25
CA SER A 205 23.58 -13.77 -7.32
C SER A 205 22.34 -13.53 -8.18
N ILE A 206 22.29 -14.15 -9.35
CA ILE A 206 21.13 -14.07 -10.25
C ILE A 206 19.95 -14.83 -9.64
N LYS A 207 20.19 -15.98 -9.04
CA LYS A 207 19.18 -16.75 -8.31
C LYS A 207 18.51 -15.93 -7.22
N SER A 208 19.31 -15.25 -6.37
CA SER A 208 18.79 -14.40 -5.30
C SER A 208 17.84 -13.33 -5.85
N ARG A 209 18.27 -12.59 -6.88
CA ARG A 209 17.44 -11.54 -7.51
C ARG A 209 16.18 -12.11 -8.16
N GLY A 210 16.29 -13.24 -8.87
CA GLY A 210 15.16 -13.92 -9.49
C GLY A 210 14.12 -14.40 -8.49
N LEU A 211 14.55 -14.88 -7.30
CA LEU A 211 13.65 -15.25 -6.22
C LEU A 211 12.89 -14.05 -5.64
N VAL A 212 13.58 -12.93 -5.43
CA VAL A 212 12.92 -11.69 -4.97
C VAL A 212 11.83 -11.25 -5.97
N TYR A 213 12.13 -11.29 -7.27
CA TYR A 213 11.13 -11.01 -8.30
C TYR A 213 9.95 -11.98 -8.22
N ALA A 214 10.20 -13.29 -8.11
CA ALA A 214 9.15 -14.30 -8.02
C ALA A 214 8.21 -14.06 -6.84
N TYR A 215 8.76 -13.73 -5.67
CA TYR A 215 7.97 -13.45 -4.47
C TYR A 215 7.15 -12.16 -4.59
N ALA A 216 7.71 -11.08 -5.16
CA ALA A 216 6.98 -9.85 -5.38
C ALA A 216 5.86 -10.02 -6.42
N LEU A 217 6.13 -10.74 -7.50
CA LEU A 217 5.13 -11.11 -8.50
C LEU A 217 4.01 -11.94 -7.87
N ALA A 218 4.34 -12.96 -7.06
CA ALA A 218 3.36 -13.82 -6.40
C ALA A 218 2.31 -13.03 -5.62
N VAL A 219 2.75 -12.12 -4.74
CA VAL A 219 1.84 -11.30 -3.92
C VAL A 219 1.08 -10.29 -4.77
N SER A 220 1.75 -9.65 -5.75
CA SER A 220 1.09 -8.66 -6.62
C SER A 220 0.04 -9.29 -7.53
N GLU A 221 0.26 -10.50 -8.02
CA GLU A 221 -0.69 -11.28 -8.81
C GLU A 221 -1.87 -11.76 -7.94
N GLU A 222 -1.62 -12.17 -6.68
CA GLU A 222 -2.69 -12.43 -5.71
C GLU A 222 -3.54 -11.19 -5.46
N ASN A 223 -2.90 -10.03 -5.24
CA ASN A 223 -3.60 -8.76 -5.10
C ASN A 223 -4.49 -8.45 -6.31
N ALA A 224 -3.96 -8.58 -7.52
CA ALA A 224 -4.69 -8.30 -8.76
C ALA A 224 -5.92 -9.22 -8.94
N CYS A 225 -5.90 -10.41 -8.34
CA CYS A 225 -6.99 -11.37 -8.36
C CYS A 225 -7.98 -11.23 -7.17
N GLY A 226 -7.85 -10.19 -6.33
CA GLY A 226 -8.69 -10.01 -5.15
C GLY A 226 -8.34 -10.94 -3.99
N GLY A 227 -7.14 -11.54 -3.98
CA GLY A 227 -6.65 -12.41 -2.92
C GLY A 227 -6.42 -11.65 -1.59
N LYS A 228 -6.37 -12.41 -0.48
CA LYS A 228 -6.05 -11.87 0.84
C LYS A 228 -4.59 -11.48 0.92
N ILE A 229 -4.30 -10.21 1.15
CA ILE A 229 -2.96 -9.62 1.26
C ILE A 229 -2.86 -8.68 2.47
N VAL A 230 -1.67 -8.16 2.68
CA VAL A 230 -1.42 -7.06 3.63
C VAL A 230 -0.98 -5.82 2.88
N THR A 231 -1.59 -4.66 3.18
CA THR A 231 -1.06 -3.39 2.67
C THR A 231 0.33 -3.11 3.23
N ALA A 232 1.25 -2.55 2.41
CA ALA A 232 2.58 -2.15 2.86
C ALA A 232 3.19 -1.06 1.94
N PRO A 233 2.75 0.20 2.01
CA PRO A 233 1.64 0.73 2.79
C PRO A 233 0.27 0.61 2.10
N THR A 234 0.20 0.24 0.82
CA THR A 234 -1.04 0.10 0.02
C THR A 234 -1.15 -1.28 -0.61
N CYS A 235 -2.32 -1.62 -1.17
CA CYS A 235 -2.48 -2.84 -1.97
C CYS A 235 -1.61 -2.80 -3.24
N GLY A 236 -1.51 -1.64 -3.90
CA GLY A 236 -0.72 -1.47 -5.12
C GLY A 236 0.77 -1.76 -4.95
N SER A 237 1.27 -1.69 -3.71
CA SER A 237 2.67 -1.94 -3.36
C SER A 237 2.88 -3.13 -2.40
N CYS A 238 1.84 -3.94 -2.19
CA CYS A 238 1.81 -5.03 -1.21
C CYS A 238 2.83 -6.16 -1.47
N GLY A 239 3.39 -6.25 -2.67
CA GLY A 239 4.38 -7.27 -3.04
C GLY A 239 5.79 -6.99 -2.56
N VAL A 240 6.15 -5.73 -2.30
CA VAL A 240 7.54 -5.32 -2.00
C VAL A 240 8.01 -5.87 -0.66
N MET A 241 7.27 -5.57 0.41
CA MET A 241 7.65 -5.95 1.78
C MET A 241 7.72 -7.47 1.97
N PRO A 242 6.67 -8.25 1.63
CA PRO A 242 6.73 -9.70 1.81
C PRO A 242 7.83 -10.35 0.96
N ALA A 243 8.10 -9.86 -0.26
CA ALA A 243 9.17 -10.40 -1.09
C ALA A 243 10.55 -10.27 -0.44
N VAL A 244 10.86 -9.09 0.11
CA VAL A 244 12.15 -8.85 0.78
C VAL A 244 12.26 -9.70 2.03
N LEU A 245 11.25 -9.67 2.91
CA LEU A 245 11.30 -10.40 4.18
C LEU A 245 11.29 -11.92 3.99
N TYR A 246 10.46 -12.43 3.07
CA TYR A 246 10.39 -13.86 2.76
C TYR A 246 11.74 -14.35 2.17
N HIS A 247 12.31 -13.57 1.25
CA HIS A 247 13.62 -13.88 0.68
C HIS A 247 14.72 -13.93 1.75
N LEU A 248 14.76 -12.94 2.65
CA LEU A 248 15.77 -12.90 3.72
C LEU A 248 15.56 -14.02 4.76
N LYS A 249 14.30 -14.34 5.09
CA LYS A 249 14.00 -15.50 5.95
C LYS A 249 14.54 -16.80 5.35
N GLU A 250 14.23 -17.06 4.07
CA GLU A 250 14.62 -18.31 3.39
C GLU A 250 16.13 -18.43 3.14
N THR A 251 16.80 -17.31 2.87
CA THR A 251 18.22 -17.33 2.47
C THR A 251 19.19 -17.05 3.62
N ARG A 252 18.73 -16.44 4.71
CA ARG A 252 19.53 -16.06 5.87
C ARG A 252 19.05 -16.68 7.19
N GLU A 253 17.98 -17.46 7.12
CA GLU A 253 17.41 -18.20 8.27
C GLU A 253 17.06 -17.31 9.46
N PHE A 254 16.63 -16.07 9.19
CA PHE A 254 16.19 -15.17 10.26
C PHE A 254 14.96 -15.74 10.97
N ARG A 255 15.00 -15.72 12.31
CA ARG A 255 13.86 -16.13 13.15
C ARG A 255 12.70 -15.13 13.00
N ASP A 256 11.47 -15.62 13.12
CA ASP A 256 10.27 -14.77 13.00
C ASP A 256 10.30 -13.58 13.96
N SER A 257 10.79 -13.74 15.18
CA SER A 257 10.94 -12.61 16.12
C SER A 257 11.79 -11.46 15.56
N ARG A 258 12.80 -11.74 14.72
CA ARG A 258 13.59 -10.69 14.05
C ARG A 258 12.82 -10.08 12.88
N ILE A 259 12.04 -10.88 12.14
CA ILE A 259 11.16 -10.40 11.08
C ILE A 259 10.11 -9.44 11.66
N LEU A 260 9.49 -9.78 12.80
CA LEU A 260 8.52 -8.89 13.44
C LEU A 260 9.12 -7.55 13.85
N ARG A 261 10.34 -7.52 14.39
CA ARG A 261 11.08 -6.29 14.69
C ARG A 261 11.36 -5.47 13.43
N ALA A 262 11.72 -6.13 12.33
CA ALA A 262 11.91 -5.46 11.04
C ALA A 262 10.59 -4.88 10.49
N LEU A 263 9.46 -5.57 10.65
CA LEU A 263 8.13 -5.05 10.32
C LEU A 263 7.79 -3.82 11.17
N ALA A 264 8.08 -3.85 12.47
CA ALA A 264 7.86 -2.70 13.36
C ALA A 264 8.64 -1.46 12.87
N THR A 265 9.95 -1.62 12.58
CA THR A 265 10.78 -0.56 12.00
C THR A 265 10.20 -0.06 10.67
N ALA A 266 9.86 -0.96 9.75
CA ALA A 266 9.28 -0.60 8.46
C ALA A 266 7.96 0.17 8.59
N GLY A 267 7.08 -0.27 9.48
CA GLY A 267 5.81 0.39 9.77
C GLY A 267 5.99 1.83 10.26
N LEU A 268 7.02 2.07 11.08
CA LEU A 268 7.38 3.40 11.56
C LEU A 268 7.76 4.34 10.40
N PHE A 269 8.63 3.90 9.48
CA PHE A 269 9.01 4.69 8.31
C PHE A 269 7.81 4.99 7.40
N GLY A 270 6.96 4.00 7.12
CA GLY A 270 5.73 4.20 6.37
C GLY A 270 4.76 5.16 7.04
N ASN A 271 4.69 5.13 8.37
CA ASN A 271 3.82 6.01 9.16
C ASN A 271 4.29 7.47 9.15
N VAL A 272 5.61 7.70 9.18
CA VAL A 272 6.19 9.05 9.01
C VAL A 272 5.82 9.63 7.64
N VAL A 273 5.91 8.83 6.57
CA VAL A 273 5.50 9.28 5.23
C VAL A 273 4.00 9.56 5.17
N LYS A 274 3.16 8.67 5.70
CA LYS A 274 1.71 8.86 5.77
C LYS A 274 1.33 10.14 6.50
N THR A 275 2.07 10.49 7.55
CA THR A 275 1.78 11.65 8.40
C THR A 275 2.22 12.97 7.76
N ASN A 276 3.40 13.02 7.15
CA ASN A 276 4.04 14.26 6.67
C ASN A 276 3.85 14.50 5.16
N ALA A 277 3.42 13.47 4.41
CA ALA A 277 3.12 13.56 3.00
C ALA A 277 1.81 12.81 2.69
N SER A 278 1.85 11.79 1.83
CA SER A 278 0.73 10.90 1.54
C SER A 278 1.22 9.55 1.05
N ILE A 279 0.39 8.51 1.29
CA ILE A 279 0.57 7.17 0.71
C ILE A 279 -0.49 6.87 -0.37
N SER A 280 -1.20 7.90 -0.87
CA SER A 280 -2.24 7.75 -1.88
C SER A 280 -1.69 8.01 -3.28
N GLY A 281 -1.84 7.05 -4.19
CA GLY A 281 -1.50 7.23 -5.61
C GLY A 281 -2.29 8.35 -6.28
N ALA A 282 -3.52 8.58 -5.84
CA ALA A 282 -4.38 9.66 -6.32
C ALA A 282 -3.92 11.06 -5.87
N GLU A 283 -3.13 11.16 -4.79
CA GLU A 283 -2.59 12.45 -4.31
C GLU A 283 -1.18 12.71 -4.80
N VAL A 284 -0.28 11.74 -4.64
CA VAL A 284 1.16 11.95 -4.85
C VAL A 284 1.76 11.03 -5.92
N GLY A 285 0.95 10.25 -6.64
CA GLY A 285 1.46 9.29 -7.61
C GLY A 285 2.03 8.02 -6.95
N CYS A 286 2.66 7.16 -7.75
CA CYS A 286 3.17 5.88 -7.28
C CYS A 286 4.41 5.99 -6.37
N GLN A 287 5.06 7.17 -6.29
CA GLN A 287 6.10 7.44 -5.31
C GLN A 287 5.59 7.25 -3.88
N GLY A 288 4.32 7.60 -3.59
CA GLY A 288 3.67 7.39 -2.29
C GLY A 288 3.29 5.94 -2.01
N GLU A 289 3.21 5.10 -3.01
CA GLU A 289 2.91 3.67 -2.86
C GLU A 289 4.18 2.81 -2.94
N VAL A 290 4.70 2.60 -4.14
CA VAL A 290 5.87 1.74 -4.39
C VAL A 290 7.16 2.35 -3.84
N GLY A 291 7.32 3.69 -3.92
CA GLY A 291 8.48 4.37 -3.34
C GLY A 291 8.54 4.20 -1.82
N VAL A 292 7.41 4.41 -1.14
CA VAL A 292 7.30 4.20 0.31
C VAL A 292 7.50 2.73 0.67
N ALA A 293 6.94 1.80 -0.09
CA ALA A 293 7.14 0.36 0.13
C ALA A 293 8.63 -0.04 0.00
N CYS A 294 9.34 0.55 -0.97
CA CYS A 294 10.79 0.35 -1.12
C CYS A 294 11.55 0.86 0.10
N ALA A 295 11.25 2.08 0.58
CA ALA A 295 11.86 2.66 1.77
C ALA A 295 11.61 1.79 3.02
N MET A 296 10.38 1.37 3.24
CA MET A 296 9.99 0.46 4.33
C MET A 296 10.76 -0.85 4.28
N ALA A 297 10.85 -1.47 3.10
CA ALA A 297 11.55 -2.74 2.92
C ALA A 297 13.07 -2.60 3.06
N ALA A 298 13.65 -1.48 2.63
CA ALA A 298 15.07 -1.17 2.80
C ALA A 298 15.42 -0.98 4.29
N ALA A 299 14.59 -0.23 5.05
CA ALA A 299 14.74 -0.10 6.50
C ALA A 299 14.65 -1.45 7.21
N ALA A 300 13.65 -2.27 6.85
CA ALA A 300 13.48 -3.61 7.39
C ALA A 300 14.69 -4.51 7.13
N ALA A 301 15.21 -4.51 5.90
CA ALA A 301 16.39 -5.28 5.54
C ALA A 301 17.62 -4.80 6.33
N SER A 302 17.86 -3.50 6.41
CA SER A 302 18.97 -2.94 7.18
C SER A 302 18.87 -3.29 8.68
N GLN A 303 17.68 -3.25 9.26
CA GLN A 303 17.41 -3.72 10.63
C GLN A 303 17.78 -5.20 10.82
N LEU A 304 17.43 -6.07 9.85
CA LEU A 304 17.75 -7.51 9.93
C LEU A 304 19.25 -7.77 9.88
N PHE A 305 19.99 -7.02 9.10
CA PHE A 305 21.47 -7.11 9.03
C PHE A 305 22.19 -6.41 10.17
N GLY A 306 21.47 -5.83 11.13
CA GLY A 306 22.05 -5.18 12.31
C GLY A 306 22.57 -3.78 12.05
N GLY A 307 22.02 -3.10 11.05
CA GLY A 307 22.34 -1.69 10.77
C GLY A 307 22.09 -0.79 11.98
N THR A 308 22.93 0.22 12.15
CA THR A 308 22.73 1.30 13.12
C THR A 308 21.50 2.13 12.75
N PRO A 309 20.90 2.91 13.68
CA PRO A 309 19.80 3.81 13.33
C PRO A 309 20.09 4.69 12.11
N ALA A 310 21.30 5.23 11.99
CA ALA A 310 21.73 6.03 10.84
C ALA A 310 21.78 5.22 9.52
N GLN A 311 22.25 3.96 9.56
CA GLN A 311 22.27 3.10 8.37
C GLN A 311 20.86 2.67 7.94
N ILE A 312 19.96 2.42 8.90
CA ILE A 312 18.55 2.08 8.63
C ILE A 312 17.84 3.27 7.98
N GLU A 313 18.07 4.46 8.52
CA GLU A 313 17.49 5.71 7.96
C GLU A 313 18.02 5.95 6.55
N TYR A 314 19.35 5.80 6.33
CA TYR A 314 19.95 5.97 5.01
C TYR A 314 19.42 4.96 3.98
N ALA A 315 19.22 3.70 4.37
CA ALA A 315 18.61 2.70 3.49
C ALA A 315 17.19 3.11 3.07
N ALA A 316 16.39 3.61 4.01
CA ALA A 316 15.03 4.08 3.74
C ALA A 316 15.03 5.33 2.85
N GLU A 317 15.93 6.28 3.12
CA GLU A 317 16.11 7.49 2.34
C GLU A 317 16.37 7.15 0.87
N MET A 318 17.38 6.32 0.59
CA MET A 318 17.70 5.87 -0.77
C MET A 318 16.52 5.13 -1.44
N GLY A 319 15.79 4.31 -0.67
CA GLY A 319 14.62 3.61 -1.15
C GLY A 319 13.52 4.56 -1.65
N LEU A 320 13.30 5.69 -0.98
CA LEU A 320 12.30 6.68 -1.38
C LEU A 320 12.83 7.63 -2.45
N GLU A 321 14.04 8.17 -2.28
CA GLU A 321 14.67 9.12 -3.21
C GLU A 321 14.64 8.64 -4.65
N HIS A 322 14.99 7.37 -4.88
CA HIS A 322 15.04 6.76 -6.22
C HIS A 322 13.68 6.47 -6.85
N HIS A 323 12.59 6.83 -6.17
CA HIS A 323 11.22 6.73 -6.67
C HIS A 323 10.52 8.09 -6.78
N LEU A 324 11.23 9.21 -6.48
CA LEU A 324 10.66 10.55 -6.64
C LEU A 324 10.20 10.80 -8.08
N GLY A 325 9.04 11.45 -8.23
CA GLY A 325 8.44 11.75 -9.52
C GLY A 325 7.72 10.58 -10.20
N LEU A 326 7.60 9.41 -9.55
CA LEU A 326 6.95 8.24 -10.14
C LEU A 326 5.43 8.44 -10.26
N THR A 327 4.95 8.46 -11.50
CA THR A 327 3.52 8.62 -11.84
C THR A 327 2.68 7.41 -11.44
N CYS A 328 1.36 7.59 -11.28
CA CYS A 328 0.38 6.52 -11.12
C CYS A 328 -0.59 6.54 -12.31
N ASP A 329 -0.31 5.73 -13.32
CA ASP A 329 -1.00 5.69 -14.61
C ASP A 329 -1.32 4.23 -15.03
N PRO A 330 -2.15 3.51 -14.23
CA PRO A 330 -2.44 2.10 -14.44
C PRO A 330 -3.23 1.90 -15.74
N VAL A 331 -2.77 0.96 -16.58
CA VAL A 331 -3.42 0.60 -17.85
C VAL A 331 -4.82 0.06 -17.55
N CYS A 332 -5.82 0.60 -18.22
CA CYS A 332 -7.25 0.28 -18.01
C CYS A 332 -7.71 0.45 -16.56
N GLY A 333 -7.00 1.22 -15.74
CA GLY A 333 -7.28 1.36 -14.30
C GLY A 333 -7.06 0.09 -13.49
N LEU A 334 -6.31 -0.88 -14.01
CA LEU A 334 -6.04 -2.15 -13.36
C LEU A 334 -4.71 -2.11 -12.58
N VAL A 335 -4.68 -2.62 -11.35
CA VAL A 335 -3.45 -2.76 -10.55
C VAL A 335 -2.57 -3.90 -11.10
N GLN A 336 -2.20 -3.79 -12.37
CA GLN A 336 -1.45 -4.79 -13.12
C GLN A 336 -0.25 -4.19 -13.86
N ILE A 337 -0.49 -3.33 -14.88
CA ILE A 337 0.56 -2.61 -15.59
C ILE A 337 0.50 -1.13 -15.15
N PRO A 338 1.59 -0.57 -14.61
CA PRO A 338 2.92 -1.16 -14.36
C PRO A 338 3.09 -1.74 -12.96
N CYS A 339 2.04 -1.82 -12.14
CA CYS A 339 2.10 -2.07 -10.69
C CYS A 339 2.84 -3.36 -10.33
N ILE A 340 2.50 -4.48 -10.98
CA ILE A 340 3.08 -5.80 -10.68
C ILE A 340 4.61 -5.78 -10.87
N GLU A 341 5.09 -5.23 -11.99
CA GLU A 341 6.52 -5.18 -12.28
C GLU A 341 7.24 -4.16 -11.39
N ARG A 342 6.61 -3.02 -11.07
CA ARG A 342 7.17 -2.03 -10.13
C ARG A 342 7.40 -2.63 -8.74
N ASN A 343 6.54 -3.51 -8.26
CA ASN A 343 6.77 -4.21 -6.99
C ASN A 343 8.03 -5.08 -7.03
N ALA A 344 8.25 -5.84 -8.11
CA ALA A 344 9.43 -6.68 -8.26
C ALA A 344 10.72 -5.84 -8.29
N PHE A 345 10.74 -4.75 -9.06
CA PHE A 345 11.89 -3.85 -9.13
C PHE A 345 12.15 -3.12 -7.82
N ALA A 346 11.10 -2.65 -7.13
CA ALA A 346 11.23 -1.99 -5.83
C ALA A 346 11.76 -2.92 -4.74
N ALA A 347 11.33 -4.20 -4.73
CA ALA A 347 11.85 -5.20 -3.80
C ALA A 347 13.36 -5.44 -3.99
N ALA A 348 13.82 -5.54 -5.24
CA ALA A 348 15.24 -5.65 -5.54
C ALA A 348 16.00 -4.36 -5.14
N ARG A 349 15.44 -3.19 -5.45
CA ARG A 349 16.01 -1.89 -5.08
C ARG A 349 16.13 -1.73 -3.56
N ALA A 350 15.19 -2.23 -2.79
CA ALA A 350 15.27 -2.20 -1.33
C ALA A 350 16.48 -2.98 -0.79
N LEU A 351 16.80 -4.13 -1.39
CA LEU A 351 18.00 -4.90 -1.04
C LEU A 351 19.30 -4.21 -1.50
N ASP A 352 19.29 -3.54 -2.66
CA ASP A 352 20.41 -2.74 -3.14
C ASP A 352 20.67 -1.56 -2.18
N ALA A 353 19.62 -0.85 -1.75
CA ALA A 353 19.71 0.26 -0.79
C ALA A 353 20.23 -0.20 0.58
N ASN A 354 19.73 -1.33 1.10
CA ASN A 354 20.27 -1.97 2.29
C ASN A 354 21.75 -2.28 2.16
N THR A 355 22.17 -2.88 1.06
CA THR A 355 23.59 -3.24 0.84
C THR A 355 24.46 -1.99 0.82
N PHE A 356 24.05 -0.96 0.09
CA PHE A 356 24.78 0.29 -0.03
C PHE A 356 24.94 1.00 1.33
N SER A 357 23.84 1.14 2.08
CA SER A 357 23.87 1.83 3.37
C SER A 357 24.70 1.09 4.41
N ASN A 358 24.64 -0.25 4.45
CA ASN A 358 25.41 -1.05 5.40
C ASN A 358 26.92 -1.11 5.10
N PHE A 359 27.34 -0.81 3.88
CA PHE A 359 28.76 -0.65 3.54
C PHE A 359 29.31 0.74 3.91
N SER A 360 28.44 1.69 4.27
CA SER A 360 28.79 3.02 4.71
C SER A 360 28.79 3.11 6.25
N ASP A 361 29.20 4.26 6.77
CA ASP A 361 29.04 4.61 8.19
C ASP A 361 27.66 5.19 8.54
N GLY A 362 26.72 5.21 7.58
CA GLY A 362 25.38 5.79 7.70
C GLY A 362 25.33 7.31 7.53
N ARG A 363 26.46 7.99 7.34
CA ARG A 363 26.48 9.45 7.15
C ARG A 363 26.16 9.82 5.71
N HIS A 364 25.18 10.70 5.54
CA HIS A 364 24.76 11.23 4.25
C HIS A 364 24.25 12.67 4.38
N ARG A 365 23.91 13.33 3.26
CA ARG A 365 23.66 14.78 3.22
C ARG A 365 22.18 15.13 3.21
N VAL A 366 21.35 14.29 2.60
CA VAL A 366 19.91 14.48 2.47
C VAL A 366 19.22 13.47 3.37
N SER A 367 18.46 13.93 4.35
CA SER A 367 17.77 13.02 5.29
C SER A 367 16.49 12.45 4.70
N PHE A 368 16.02 11.33 5.24
CA PHE A 368 14.73 10.75 4.91
C PHE A 368 13.58 11.75 5.03
N ASP A 369 13.57 12.56 6.08
CA ASP A 369 12.53 13.58 6.28
C ASP A 369 12.52 14.64 5.17
N GLN A 370 13.70 15.03 4.66
CA GLN A 370 13.79 15.93 3.51
C GLN A 370 13.27 15.30 2.23
N VAL A 371 13.56 14.01 2.00
CA VAL A 371 13.01 13.28 0.84
C VAL A 371 11.50 13.16 0.94
N VAL A 372 10.94 12.93 2.13
CA VAL A 372 9.47 12.92 2.36
C VAL A 372 8.85 14.27 2.01
N GLU A 373 9.49 15.37 2.39
CA GLU A 373 9.02 16.72 2.03
C GLU A 373 9.07 16.94 0.50
N VAL A 374 10.17 16.56 -0.15
CA VAL A 374 10.31 16.64 -1.61
C VAL A 374 9.25 15.77 -2.30
N MET A 375 8.98 14.57 -1.78
CA MET A 375 7.92 13.70 -2.30
C MET A 375 6.55 14.38 -2.23
N ARG A 376 6.24 15.07 -1.14
CA ARG A 376 4.99 15.85 -1.00
C ARG A 376 4.91 16.97 -2.03
N GLN A 377 6.00 17.71 -2.24
CA GLN A 377 6.07 18.79 -3.24
C GLN A 377 5.91 18.25 -4.66
N THR A 378 6.72 17.28 -5.05
CA THR A 378 6.64 16.67 -6.40
C THR A 378 5.28 16.01 -6.63
N GLY A 379 4.67 15.43 -5.59
CA GLY A 379 3.31 14.92 -5.64
C GLY A 379 2.29 16.02 -5.98
N ASN A 380 2.39 17.19 -5.38
CA ASN A 380 1.52 18.33 -5.69
C ASN A 380 1.74 18.84 -7.12
N ASP A 381 2.99 18.85 -7.58
CA ASP A 381 3.38 19.36 -8.91
C ASP A 381 3.03 18.40 -10.05
N LEU A 382 2.85 17.10 -9.77
CA LEU A 382 2.41 16.14 -10.78
C LEU A 382 1.02 16.54 -11.31
N PRO A 383 0.83 16.61 -12.65
CA PRO A 383 -0.48 16.80 -13.25
C PRO A 383 -1.48 15.72 -12.83
N SER A 384 -2.75 16.09 -12.68
CA SER A 384 -3.83 15.17 -12.26
C SER A 384 -3.93 13.92 -13.11
N LEU A 385 -3.64 14.03 -14.42
CA LEU A 385 -3.65 12.90 -15.36
C LEU A 385 -2.65 11.77 -15.02
N TYR A 386 -1.66 12.04 -14.15
CA TYR A 386 -0.68 11.07 -13.67
C TYR A 386 -0.96 10.58 -12.24
N LYS A 387 -2.17 10.86 -11.70
CA LYS A 387 -2.58 10.55 -10.33
C LYS A 387 -3.78 9.61 -10.31
N GLU A 388 -3.57 8.37 -10.71
CA GLU A 388 -4.56 7.27 -10.64
C GLU A 388 -5.88 7.57 -11.40
N THR A 389 -5.78 8.18 -12.58
CA THR A 389 -6.94 8.49 -13.45
C THR A 389 -7.05 7.57 -14.66
N ALA A 390 -5.96 6.89 -15.03
CA ALA A 390 -5.83 6.15 -16.28
C ALA A 390 -6.05 7.02 -17.54
N GLU A 391 -5.91 8.35 -17.44
CA GLU A 391 -6.10 9.31 -18.53
C GLU A 391 -4.77 9.81 -19.11
N GLY A 392 -3.63 9.34 -18.61
CA GLY A 392 -2.29 9.77 -19.00
C GLY A 392 -1.26 8.65 -19.05
N GLY A 393 -0.02 9.01 -19.39
CA GLY A 393 1.13 8.12 -19.31
C GLY A 393 0.98 6.81 -20.08
N LEU A 394 1.27 5.70 -19.40
CA LEU A 394 1.19 4.36 -20.00
C LEU A 394 -0.25 3.98 -20.38
N ALA A 395 -1.24 4.43 -19.61
CA ALA A 395 -2.64 4.07 -19.83
C ALA A 395 -3.14 4.48 -21.23
N ILE A 396 -2.73 5.65 -21.75
CA ILE A 396 -3.16 6.14 -23.09
C ILE A 396 -2.27 5.64 -24.24
N LYS A 397 -1.13 5.02 -23.93
CA LYS A 397 -0.23 4.46 -24.93
C LYS A 397 -0.42 2.97 -25.15
N TYR A 398 -1.22 2.34 -24.28
CA TYR A 398 -1.57 0.94 -24.43
C TYR A 398 -2.54 0.73 -25.59
N ASP A 399 -2.15 -0.13 -26.52
CA ASP A 399 -3.00 -0.59 -27.61
C ASP A 399 -3.45 -2.04 -27.32
N ALA A 400 -4.73 -2.21 -27.09
CA ALA A 400 -5.32 -3.52 -26.82
C ALA A 400 -5.27 -4.50 -28.00
N HIS A 401 -4.87 -4.02 -29.19
CA HIS A 401 -4.80 -4.81 -30.43
C HIS A 401 -3.37 -5.27 -30.80
N GLN A 402 -2.37 -4.98 -29.97
CA GLN A 402 -1.03 -5.57 -30.03
C GLN A 402 -0.93 -6.81 -29.13
#